data_1ef5dcb0fa6561d57003d0871f018120
#
_entry.id   1ef5dcb0fa6561d57003d0871f018120
#
_cell.length_a   1.000
_cell.length_b   1.000
_cell.length_c   1.000
_cell.angle_alpha   90.00
_cell.angle_beta   90.00
_cell.angle_gamma   90.00
#
_symmetry.space_group_name_H-M   'P 1'
#
loop_
_entity.id
_entity.type
_entity.pdbx_description
1 polymer ?
#
loop_
_entity_poly.entity_id
_entity_poly.type
_entity_poly.pdbx_seq_one_letter_code
_entity_poly.pdbx_strand_id
1 'polypeptide(L)'
;MTILEVKDVSVIYSDDKRVAVEHASFKIEAGEYACIIGSNGSGKSTLVKGIVGLVPITSGQVIHQLSPEQYAYLSQITEIERDFPATVREVVLTGMQRSARRFPFYTREDKKKAAEAMEMLSISDLADYRIGNLSGGQK
;
A
#
# COMPACT_ATOMS: atom_id res chain seq x y z
N MET A 1 -21.49 -3.17 -6.32
CA MET A 1 -20.64 -4.37 -6.51
C MET A 1 -19.61 -4.37 -5.40
N THR A 2 -19.66 -5.37 -4.50
CA THR A 2 -18.70 -5.50 -3.38
C THR A 2 -17.30 -5.76 -3.94
N ILE A 3 -16.32 -4.97 -3.53
CA ILE A 3 -14.92 -5.12 -3.93
C ILE A 3 -14.05 -5.74 -2.83
N LEU A 4 -14.46 -5.58 -1.57
CA LEU A 4 -13.82 -6.15 -0.39
C LEU A 4 -14.88 -6.62 0.60
N GLU A 5 -14.73 -7.83 1.13
CA GLU A 5 -15.56 -8.34 2.22
C GLU A 5 -14.64 -8.90 3.32
N VAL A 6 -14.81 -8.40 4.53
CA VAL A 6 -14.12 -8.83 5.75
C VAL A 6 -15.15 -9.55 6.62
N LYS A 7 -14.86 -10.82 6.97
CA LYS A 7 -15.76 -11.70 7.72
C LYS A 7 -15.08 -12.18 9.00
N ASP A 8 -15.55 -11.70 10.13
CA ASP A 8 -15.16 -12.17 11.46
C ASP A 8 -13.63 -12.22 11.68
N VAL A 9 -12.92 -11.22 11.14
CA VAL A 9 -11.46 -11.20 11.16
C VAL A 9 -10.94 -10.81 12.52
N SER A 10 -10.04 -11.64 13.05
CA SER A 10 -9.26 -11.33 14.24
C SER A 10 -7.76 -11.44 13.95
N VAL A 11 -6.98 -10.58 14.61
CA VAL A 11 -5.52 -10.58 14.54
C VAL A 11 -4.95 -10.57 15.96
N ILE A 12 -4.19 -11.61 16.27
CA ILE A 12 -3.50 -11.76 17.55
C ILE A 12 -2.00 -11.88 17.24
N TYR A 13 -1.19 -11.02 17.83
CA TYR A 13 0.27 -11.12 17.72
C TYR A 13 0.79 -12.30 18.54
N SER A 14 1.60 -13.16 17.91
CA SER A 14 2.12 -14.38 18.51
C SER A 14 3.08 -14.11 19.68
N ASP A 15 3.85 -13.03 19.60
CA ASP A 15 4.96 -12.75 20.50
C ASP A 15 4.49 -12.44 21.94
N ASP A 16 3.40 -11.69 22.07
CA ASP A 16 2.85 -11.26 23.36
C ASP A 16 1.39 -11.68 23.59
N LYS A 17 0.84 -12.48 22.67
CA LYS A 17 -0.58 -12.88 22.64
C LYS A 17 -1.55 -11.69 22.67
N ARG A 18 -1.10 -10.55 22.20
CA ARG A 18 -1.90 -9.32 22.18
C ARG A 18 -2.96 -9.40 21.12
N VAL A 19 -4.20 -9.28 21.53
CA VAL A 19 -5.34 -9.12 20.62
C VAL A 19 -5.29 -7.70 20.04
N ALA A 20 -5.03 -7.59 18.76
CA ALA A 20 -4.95 -6.31 18.05
C ALA A 20 -6.25 -5.97 17.31
N VAL A 21 -6.94 -6.98 16.81
CA VAL A 21 -8.24 -6.86 16.15
C VAL A 21 -9.08 -8.06 16.58
N GLU A 22 -10.35 -7.83 16.88
CA GLU A 22 -11.29 -8.86 17.31
C GLU A 22 -12.60 -8.73 16.53
N HIS A 23 -13.01 -9.83 15.86
CA HIS A 23 -14.29 -10.01 15.19
C HIS A 23 -14.69 -8.89 14.21
N ALA A 24 -13.74 -8.34 13.45
CA ALA A 24 -14.03 -7.29 12.48
C ALA A 24 -14.82 -7.85 11.28
N SER A 25 -15.97 -7.22 10.97
CA SER A 25 -16.81 -7.61 9.83
C SER A 25 -17.36 -6.37 9.15
N PHE A 26 -17.12 -6.24 7.84
CA PHE A 26 -17.67 -5.17 7.00
C PHE A 26 -17.50 -5.50 5.51
N LYS A 27 -18.14 -4.69 4.66
CA LYS A 27 -18.00 -4.74 3.20
C LYS A 27 -17.70 -3.36 2.67
N ILE A 28 -17.02 -3.30 1.54
CA ILE A 28 -16.77 -2.07 0.78
C ILE A 28 -17.23 -2.29 -0.65
N GLU A 29 -18.08 -1.39 -1.14
CA GLU A 29 -18.57 -1.40 -2.50
C GLU A 29 -17.67 -0.59 -3.43
N ALA A 30 -17.75 -0.86 -4.74
CA ALA A 30 -17.02 -0.09 -5.74
C ALA A 30 -17.45 1.38 -5.71
N GLY A 31 -16.46 2.30 -5.68
CA GLY A 31 -16.70 3.74 -5.59
C GLY A 31 -17.00 4.26 -4.18
N GLU A 32 -16.99 3.40 -3.17
CA GLU A 32 -17.22 3.79 -1.79
C GLU A 32 -15.93 4.29 -1.14
N TYR A 33 -16.05 5.31 -0.29
CA TYR A 33 -14.98 5.80 0.57
C TYR A 33 -15.22 5.33 2.00
N ALA A 34 -14.36 4.47 2.52
CA ALA A 34 -14.46 3.91 3.86
C ALA A 34 -13.41 4.52 4.80
N CYS A 35 -13.80 4.84 6.03
CA CYS A 35 -12.92 5.38 7.06
C CYS A 35 -12.95 4.53 8.33
N ILE A 36 -11.76 4.15 8.84
CA ILE A 36 -11.61 3.46 10.11
C ILE A 36 -11.25 4.46 11.19
N ILE A 37 -12.12 4.64 12.17
CA ILE A 37 -11.97 5.60 13.27
C ILE A 37 -11.70 4.86 14.57
N GLY A 38 -10.87 5.42 15.44
CA GLY A 38 -10.56 4.88 16.76
C GLY A 38 -9.33 5.53 17.39
N SER A 39 -9.11 5.28 18.68
CA SER A 39 -7.95 5.77 19.44
C SER A 39 -6.62 5.18 18.92
N ASN A 40 -5.50 5.79 19.31
CA ASN A 40 -4.19 5.22 19.05
C ASN A 40 -4.06 3.85 19.75
N GLY A 41 -3.51 2.87 19.03
CA GLY A 41 -3.40 1.51 19.53
C GLY A 41 -4.65 0.62 19.40
N SER A 42 -5.77 1.13 18.83
CA SER A 42 -7.02 0.36 18.67
C SER A 42 -7.00 -0.66 17.52
N GLY A 43 -5.85 -0.95 16.91
CA GLY A 43 -5.74 -1.99 15.88
C GLY A 43 -6.02 -1.55 14.45
N LYS A 44 -6.33 -0.26 14.18
CA LYS A 44 -6.65 0.23 12.83
C LYS A 44 -5.61 -0.17 11.77
N SER A 45 -4.35 0.13 12.03
CA SER A 45 -3.25 -0.20 11.10
C SER A 45 -3.04 -1.71 10.98
N THR A 46 -3.27 -2.46 12.05
CA THR A 46 -3.18 -3.93 12.05
C THR A 46 -4.29 -4.53 11.20
N LEU A 47 -5.53 -4.02 11.33
CA LEU A 47 -6.65 -4.45 10.48
C LEU A 47 -6.36 -4.21 9.00
N VAL A 48 -5.92 -3.00 8.63
CA VAL A 48 -5.57 -2.69 7.24
C VAL A 48 -4.44 -3.59 6.73
N LYS A 49 -3.39 -3.79 7.53
CA LYS A 49 -2.28 -4.71 7.19
C LYS A 49 -2.75 -6.15 7.03
N GLY A 50 -3.69 -6.62 7.87
CA GLY A 50 -4.32 -7.93 7.73
C GLY A 50 -5.12 -8.05 6.44
N ILE A 51 -5.89 -7.03 6.09
CA ILE A 51 -6.66 -6.98 4.84
C ILE A 51 -5.76 -7.09 3.61
N VAL A 52 -4.64 -6.38 3.57
CA VAL A 52 -3.71 -6.42 2.43
C VAL A 52 -2.69 -7.56 2.51
N GLY A 53 -2.80 -8.45 3.51
CA GLY A 53 -1.93 -9.61 3.63
C GLY A 53 -0.51 -9.35 4.15
N LEU A 54 -0.25 -8.16 4.70
CA LEU A 54 1.05 -7.82 5.31
C LEU A 54 1.22 -8.38 6.73
N VAL A 55 0.12 -8.72 7.39
CA VAL A 55 0.08 -9.39 8.70
C VAL A 55 -0.87 -10.57 8.59
N PRO A 56 -0.51 -11.76 9.08
CA PRO A 56 -1.40 -12.90 9.06
C PRO A 56 -2.62 -12.65 9.94
N ILE A 57 -3.81 -12.99 9.44
CA ILE A 57 -5.04 -13.03 10.24
C ILE A 57 -5.05 -14.32 11.06
N THR A 58 -5.56 -14.25 12.30
CA THR A 58 -5.63 -15.40 13.22
C THR A 58 -6.91 -16.21 12.97
N SER A 59 -8.01 -15.52 12.67
CA SER A 59 -9.30 -16.13 12.35
C SER A 59 -10.09 -15.25 11.40
N GLY A 60 -11.16 -15.80 10.82
CA GLY A 60 -12.02 -15.12 9.86
C GLY A 60 -11.53 -15.22 8.43
N GLN A 61 -12.03 -14.35 7.57
CA GLN A 61 -11.74 -14.37 6.14
C GLN A 61 -11.75 -12.98 5.54
N VAL A 62 -10.79 -12.70 4.66
CA VAL A 62 -10.76 -11.50 3.80
C VAL A 62 -10.96 -11.94 2.34
N ILE A 63 -11.97 -11.41 1.69
CA ILE A 63 -12.33 -11.73 0.31
C ILE A 63 -12.14 -10.48 -0.53
N HIS A 64 -11.14 -10.51 -1.41
CA HIS A 64 -10.91 -9.49 -2.42
C HIS A 64 -11.56 -9.91 -3.74
N GLN A 65 -12.32 -9.02 -4.36
CA GLN A 65 -12.78 -9.16 -5.75
C GLN A 65 -11.78 -8.53 -6.74
N LEU A 66 -10.80 -7.81 -6.23
CA LEU A 66 -9.70 -7.21 -6.99
C LEU A 66 -8.48 -8.13 -6.96
N SER A 67 -7.73 -8.17 -8.05
CA SER A 67 -6.42 -8.82 -8.06
C SER A 67 -5.40 -7.99 -7.25
N PRO A 68 -4.31 -8.59 -6.73
CA PRO A 68 -3.29 -7.87 -5.97
C PRO A 68 -2.68 -6.67 -6.69
N GLU A 69 -2.75 -6.64 -8.02
CA GLU A 69 -2.24 -5.56 -8.87
C GLU A 69 -3.20 -4.34 -8.95
N GLN A 70 -4.43 -4.49 -8.48
CA GLN A 70 -5.48 -3.48 -8.56
C GLN A 70 -5.71 -2.72 -7.25
N TYR A 71 -4.96 -3.03 -6.19
CA TYR A 71 -4.98 -2.27 -4.95
C TYR A 71 -3.58 -2.01 -4.44
N ALA A 72 -3.41 -0.95 -3.64
CA ALA A 72 -2.15 -0.59 -3.05
C ALA A 72 -2.33 -0.21 -1.58
N TYR A 73 -1.28 -0.39 -0.80
CA TYR A 73 -1.22 0.04 0.59
C TYR A 73 -0.18 1.15 0.73
N LEU A 74 -0.63 2.33 1.17
CA LEU A 74 0.24 3.43 1.54
C LEU A 74 0.36 3.47 3.06
N SER A 75 1.56 3.23 3.58
CA SER A 75 1.82 3.29 5.03
C SER A 75 1.85 4.75 5.52
N GLN A 76 1.47 4.95 6.78
CA GLN A 76 1.50 6.27 7.43
C GLN A 76 2.93 6.83 7.57
N ILE A 77 3.92 5.95 7.76
CA ILE A 77 5.32 6.31 7.97
C ILE A 77 6.10 5.93 6.72
N THR A 78 6.55 6.93 6.00
CA THR A 78 7.51 6.80 4.91
C THR A 78 8.76 7.60 5.31
N GLU A 79 9.49 7.13 6.33
CA GLU A 79 10.79 7.69 6.67
C GLU A 79 11.79 7.26 5.59
N ILE A 80 11.88 8.05 4.55
CA ILE A 80 12.97 7.94 3.59
C ILE A 80 14.09 8.83 4.11
N GLU A 81 15.23 8.23 4.41
CA GLU A 81 16.43 8.95 4.84
C GLU A 81 16.79 10.06 3.83
N ARG A 82 17.24 11.21 4.33
CA ARG A 82 17.60 12.35 3.47
C ARG A 82 18.66 12.00 2.44
N ASP A 83 19.58 11.12 2.82
CA ASP A 83 20.68 10.68 1.96
C ASP A 83 20.33 9.52 1.02
N PHE A 84 19.05 9.13 0.98
CA PHE A 84 18.61 8.07 0.07
C PHE A 84 18.87 8.50 -1.39
N PRO A 85 19.69 7.74 -2.15
CA PRO A 85 20.25 8.23 -3.40
C PRO A 85 19.29 8.21 -4.59
N ALA A 86 18.15 7.48 -4.47
CA ALA A 86 17.23 7.31 -5.59
C ALA A 86 16.45 8.58 -5.92
N THR A 87 16.26 8.79 -7.20
CA THR A 87 15.37 9.82 -7.75
C THR A 87 13.90 9.39 -7.69
N VAL A 88 12.99 10.35 -7.77
CA VAL A 88 11.53 10.10 -7.87
C VAL A 88 11.23 9.13 -9.02
N ARG A 89 11.81 9.37 -10.18
CA ARG A 89 11.67 8.51 -11.36
C ARG A 89 12.08 7.06 -11.09
N GLU A 90 13.21 6.85 -10.42
CA GLU A 90 13.68 5.52 -10.08
C GLU A 90 12.73 4.81 -9.11
N VAL A 91 12.22 5.51 -8.11
CA VAL A 91 11.24 4.96 -7.16
C VAL A 91 9.94 4.60 -7.87
N VAL A 92 9.40 5.47 -8.72
CA VAL A 92 8.19 5.18 -9.49
C VAL A 92 8.39 3.97 -10.42
N LEU A 93 9.57 3.84 -11.04
CA LEU A 93 9.91 2.69 -11.87
C LEU A 93 9.93 1.38 -11.09
N THR A 94 10.23 1.38 -9.79
CA THR A 94 10.18 0.14 -8.98
C THR A 94 8.77 -0.46 -8.95
N GLY A 95 7.73 0.37 -9.00
CA GLY A 95 6.33 -0.05 -9.10
C GLY A 95 5.98 -0.80 -10.40
N MET A 96 6.84 -0.69 -11.44
CA MET A 96 6.67 -1.39 -12.70
C MET A 96 7.29 -2.80 -12.70
N GLN A 97 7.95 -3.18 -11.61
CA GLN A 97 8.55 -4.52 -11.48
C GLN A 97 7.44 -5.57 -11.29
N ARG A 98 7.30 -6.43 -12.27
CA ARG A 98 6.47 -7.65 -12.16
C ARG A 98 7.33 -8.79 -11.63
N SER A 99 6.83 -9.54 -10.66
CA SER A 99 7.51 -10.69 -10.01
C SER A 99 8.03 -11.75 -10.99
N ALA A 100 7.53 -11.78 -12.22
CA ALA A 100 7.90 -12.76 -13.25
C ALA A 100 8.95 -12.27 -14.27
N ARG A 101 9.55 -11.10 -14.07
CA ARG A 101 10.51 -10.58 -15.06
C ARG A 101 11.87 -11.26 -14.96
N ARG A 102 12.26 -11.88 -16.09
CA ARG A 102 13.57 -12.52 -16.29
C ARG A 102 14.71 -11.53 -16.58
N PHE A 103 14.40 -10.24 -16.86
CA PHE A 103 15.37 -9.21 -17.21
C PHE A 103 15.36 -8.04 -16.21
N PRO A 104 16.53 -7.56 -15.78
CA PRO A 104 16.65 -6.49 -14.77
C PRO A 104 16.42 -5.07 -15.35
N PHE A 105 16.07 -4.94 -16.63
CA PHE A 105 15.95 -3.64 -17.28
C PHE A 105 14.50 -3.24 -17.53
N TYR A 106 14.21 -1.96 -17.30
CA TYR A 106 12.91 -1.35 -17.61
C TYR A 106 12.75 -1.17 -19.14
N THR A 107 11.60 -1.57 -19.66
CA THR A 107 11.28 -1.39 -21.07
C THR A 107 10.87 0.06 -21.35
N ARG A 108 10.74 0.41 -22.66
CA ARG A 108 10.18 1.70 -23.07
C ARG A 108 8.75 1.90 -22.57
N GLU A 109 7.96 0.84 -22.53
CA GLU A 109 6.59 0.85 -22.02
C GLU A 109 6.54 1.12 -20.50
N ASP A 110 7.44 0.53 -19.72
CA ASP A 110 7.52 0.82 -18.28
C ASP A 110 7.86 2.27 -18.00
N LYS A 111 8.83 2.81 -18.74
CA LYS A 111 9.21 4.22 -18.62
C LYS A 111 8.07 5.16 -19.02
N LYS A 112 7.28 4.79 -20.03
CA LYS A 112 6.11 5.54 -20.43
C LYS A 112 5.04 5.53 -19.33
N LYS A 113 4.69 4.36 -18.80
CA LYS A 113 3.73 4.23 -17.70
C LYS A 113 4.17 4.97 -16.43
N ALA A 114 5.48 4.92 -16.10
CA ALA A 114 6.02 5.69 -15.00
C ALA A 114 5.88 7.21 -15.21
N ALA A 115 6.12 7.69 -16.43
CA ALA A 115 5.93 9.10 -16.77
C ALA A 115 4.46 9.52 -16.68
N GLU A 116 3.54 8.71 -17.22
CA GLU A 116 2.09 8.92 -17.13
C GLU A 116 1.62 8.97 -15.67
N ALA A 117 2.13 8.07 -14.80
CA ALA A 117 1.81 8.08 -13.37
C ALA A 117 2.30 9.35 -12.67
N MET A 118 3.51 9.83 -13.01
CA MET A 118 4.03 11.09 -12.46
C MET A 118 3.22 12.31 -12.94
N GLU A 119 2.76 12.30 -14.18
CA GLU A 119 1.91 13.35 -14.75
C GLU A 119 0.54 13.39 -14.04
N MET A 120 -0.09 12.23 -13.83
CA MET A 120 -1.37 12.12 -13.09
C MET A 120 -1.28 12.70 -11.68
N LEU A 121 -0.13 12.58 -11.02
CA LEU A 121 0.12 13.13 -9.68
C LEU A 121 0.70 14.56 -9.72
N SER A 122 0.90 15.14 -10.91
CA SER A 122 1.50 16.47 -11.09
C SER A 122 2.89 16.62 -10.44
N ILE A 123 3.72 15.56 -10.54
CA ILE A 123 5.09 15.50 -10.00
C ILE A 123 6.16 15.29 -11.07
N SER A 124 5.84 15.50 -12.35
CA SER A 124 6.79 15.30 -13.46
C SER A 124 8.03 16.20 -13.37
N ASP A 125 7.89 17.39 -12.83
CA ASP A 125 8.97 18.34 -12.54
C ASP A 125 9.92 17.88 -11.43
N LEU A 126 9.47 16.97 -10.57
CA LEU A 126 10.27 16.38 -9.49
C LEU A 126 10.98 15.09 -9.90
N ALA A 127 10.78 14.61 -11.13
CA ALA A 127 11.22 13.28 -11.58
C ALA A 127 12.71 12.99 -11.31
N ASP A 128 13.57 13.98 -11.48
CA ASP A 128 15.02 13.84 -11.35
C ASP A 128 15.55 14.33 -9.98
N TYR A 129 14.66 14.76 -9.08
CA TYR A 129 15.03 15.09 -7.70
C TYR A 129 15.21 13.83 -6.87
N ARG A 130 16.15 13.87 -5.91
CA ARG A 130 16.30 12.79 -4.93
C ARG A 130 15.08 12.76 -4.01
N ILE A 131 14.49 11.59 -3.84
CA ILE A 131 13.27 11.44 -3.01
C ILE A 131 13.51 11.83 -1.54
N GLY A 132 14.74 11.65 -1.03
CA GLY A 132 15.15 12.07 0.31
C GLY A 132 14.97 13.57 0.57
N ASN A 133 15.17 14.40 -0.46
CA ASN A 133 15.11 15.86 -0.38
C ASN A 133 13.71 16.45 -0.48
N LEU A 134 12.71 15.62 -0.77
CA LEU A 134 11.33 16.07 -0.91
C LEU A 134 10.68 16.32 0.46
N SER A 135 9.71 17.25 0.50
CA SER A 135 8.86 17.45 1.67
C SER A 135 7.96 16.23 1.91
N GLY A 136 7.40 16.11 3.13
CA GLY A 136 6.51 15.00 3.47
C GLY A 136 5.31 14.89 2.53
N GLY A 137 4.72 16.00 2.12
CA GLY A 137 3.60 16.02 1.17
C GLY A 137 3.99 15.62 -0.26
N GLN A 138 5.22 15.96 -0.68
CA GLN A 138 5.74 15.57 -1.99
C GLN A 138 6.14 14.08 -2.06
N LYS A 139 6.52 13.48 -0.92
CA LYS A 139 6.83 12.04 -0.80
C LYS A 139 5.59 11.18 -0.87
#